data_77192501cb66d76d48c79a2db97ebd46
#
_entry.id   77192501cb66d76d48c79a2db97ebd46
#
_cell.length_a   1.000
_cell.length_b   1.000
_cell.length_c   1.000
_cell.angle_alpha   90.00
_cell.angle_beta   90.00
_cell.angle_gamma   90.00
#
_symmetry.space_group_name_H-M   'P 1'
#
loop_
_entity.id
_entity.type
_entity.pdbx_description
1 polymer ?
#
loop_
_entity_poly.entity_id
_entity_poly.type
_entity_poly.pdbx_seq_one_letter_code
_entity_poly.pdbx_strand_id
1 'polypeptide(L)'
;MFKSRAFWWILLVVWMTGATYWHVCKIKQLCGIMPYYRSTTVDESSLNITDGNKLNLESTGNITFARSEAAANYNAAKPELDSMVRYLKANPAKYVMIKGAYLPDEKNYTTFSNLGLARASNIKKYLIIQGLPDSIFTISSQVRLNNGNQKDAVVGGIEFQFSSRRLPSLVQ
;
A
#
# COMPACT_ATOMS: atom_id res chain seq x y z
N MET A 1 0.94 62.92 5.80
CA MET A 1 -0.30 62.32 6.34
C MET A 1 -0.77 61.25 5.34
N PHE A 2 -0.46 60.01 5.59
CA PHE A 2 -0.97 58.90 4.77
C PHE A 2 -2.48 58.81 4.98
N LYS A 3 -3.25 58.89 3.87
CA LYS A 3 -4.72 58.80 3.93
C LYS A 3 -5.08 57.42 4.50
N SER A 4 -5.55 57.41 5.73
CA SER A 4 -5.78 56.26 6.61
C SER A 4 -6.61 55.10 5.98
N ARG A 5 -7.39 55.37 4.94
CA ARG A 5 -8.20 54.33 4.26
C ARG A 5 -7.38 53.35 3.41
N ALA A 6 -6.38 53.81 2.64
CA ALA A 6 -5.57 52.93 1.80
C ALA A 6 -4.68 51.99 2.65
N PHE A 7 -4.19 52.46 3.79
CA PHE A 7 -3.38 51.66 4.71
C PHE A 7 -4.18 50.48 5.30
N TRP A 8 -5.43 50.68 5.65
CA TRP A 8 -6.30 49.62 6.15
C TRP A 8 -6.60 48.56 5.09
N TRP A 9 -6.76 48.93 3.83
CA TRP A 9 -6.97 48.00 2.74
C TRP A 9 -5.71 47.15 2.48
N ILE A 10 -4.52 47.72 2.56
CA ILE A 10 -3.24 47.00 2.42
C ILE A 10 -3.10 45.98 3.56
N LEU A 11 -3.38 46.38 4.80
CA LEU A 11 -3.35 45.52 5.97
C LEU A 11 -4.30 44.31 5.83
N LEU A 12 -5.50 44.54 5.32
CA LEU A 12 -6.52 43.52 5.10
C LEU A 12 -6.06 42.51 4.04
N VAL A 13 -5.49 42.98 2.93
CA VAL A 13 -4.97 42.11 1.87
C VAL A 13 -3.81 41.23 2.39
N VAL A 14 -2.88 41.83 3.15
CA VAL A 14 -1.75 41.09 3.74
C VAL A 14 -2.26 40.05 4.74
N TRP A 15 -3.27 40.39 5.55
CA TRP A 15 -3.87 39.46 6.50
C TRP A 15 -4.60 38.31 5.80
N MET A 16 -5.39 38.59 4.74
CA MET A 16 -6.06 37.56 3.96
C MET A 16 -5.08 36.62 3.26
N THR A 17 -4.01 37.15 2.63
CA THR A 17 -2.99 36.31 1.97
C THR A 17 -2.25 35.46 2.98
N GLY A 18 -1.89 36.01 4.14
CA GLY A 18 -1.25 35.25 5.23
C GLY A 18 -2.14 34.15 5.80
N ALA A 19 -3.42 34.46 6.04
CA ALA A 19 -4.39 33.49 6.52
C ALA A 19 -4.64 32.36 5.48
N THR A 20 -4.75 32.72 4.21
CA THR A 20 -4.91 31.75 3.11
C THR A 20 -3.68 30.85 2.98
N TYR A 21 -2.49 31.44 3.02
CA TYR A 21 -1.22 30.69 3.00
C TYR A 21 -1.15 29.71 4.19
N TRP A 22 -1.45 30.19 5.40
CA TRP A 22 -1.44 29.35 6.59
C TRP A 22 -2.44 28.19 6.49
N HIS A 23 -3.66 28.48 6.04
CA HIS A 23 -4.71 27.49 5.92
C HIS A 23 -4.39 26.43 4.83
N VAL A 24 -3.89 26.87 3.68
CA VAL A 24 -3.57 25.98 2.56
C VAL A 24 -2.29 25.19 2.83
N CYS A 25 -1.26 25.82 3.38
CA CYS A 25 0.05 25.19 3.55
C CYS A 25 0.19 24.44 4.88
N LYS A 26 -0.38 24.93 5.98
CA LYS A 26 -0.25 24.29 7.30
C LYS A 26 -1.41 23.37 7.65
N ILE A 27 -2.65 23.74 7.36
CA ILE A 27 -3.81 22.93 7.72
C ILE A 27 -4.10 21.89 6.64
N LYS A 28 -4.10 22.27 5.36
CA LYS A 28 -4.32 21.33 4.25
C LYS A 28 -3.07 20.66 3.71
N GLN A 29 -1.88 21.04 4.21
CA GLN A 29 -0.57 20.49 3.82
C GLN A 29 -0.32 20.45 2.29
N LEU A 30 -0.96 21.35 1.53
CA LEU A 30 -0.88 21.38 0.07
C LEU A 30 0.40 22.04 -0.47
N CYS A 31 1.22 22.70 0.37
CA CYS A 31 2.45 23.40 -0.01
C CYS A 31 3.74 22.60 0.34
N GLY A 32 3.63 21.41 0.89
CA GLY A 32 4.77 20.51 1.03
C GLY A 32 5.16 20.02 -0.36
N ILE A 33 6.46 20.07 -0.70
CA ILE A 33 6.98 19.28 -1.81
C ILE A 33 6.84 17.83 -1.36
N MET A 34 5.67 17.28 -1.55
CA MET A 34 5.53 15.83 -1.44
C MET A 34 6.40 15.25 -2.56
N PRO A 35 7.30 14.31 -2.25
CA PRO A 35 7.83 13.50 -3.32
C PRO A 35 6.58 12.98 -4.05
N TYR A 36 6.53 13.23 -5.35
CA TYR A 36 5.47 12.77 -6.24
C TYR A 36 5.35 11.26 -6.07
N TYR A 37 4.58 10.85 -5.10
CA TYR A 37 4.04 9.50 -5.04
C TYR A 37 3.09 9.45 -6.22
N ARG A 38 3.59 8.93 -7.33
CA ARG A 38 2.75 8.52 -8.43
C ARG A 38 1.76 7.53 -7.82
N SER A 39 0.63 8.06 -7.38
CA SER A 39 -0.57 7.29 -7.16
C SER A 39 -0.93 6.75 -8.54
N THR A 40 -0.30 5.63 -8.90
CA THR A 40 -0.99 4.72 -9.78
C THR A 40 -2.26 4.42 -8.99
N THR A 41 -3.38 4.91 -9.48
CA THR A 41 -4.69 4.39 -9.13
C THR A 41 -4.66 2.93 -9.59
N VAL A 42 -4.04 2.07 -8.79
CA VAL A 42 -4.26 0.64 -8.88
C VAL A 42 -5.72 0.53 -8.53
N ASP A 43 -6.50 0.08 -9.50
CA ASP A 43 -7.90 -0.24 -9.28
C ASP A 43 -7.91 -1.25 -8.12
N GLU A 44 -8.30 -0.78 -6.93
CA GLU A 44 -8.23 -1.59 -5.70
C GLU A 44 -9.13 -2.83 -5.78
N SER A 45 -9.93 -2.92 -6.83
CA SER A 45 -10.89 -4.00 -7.07
C SER A 45 -10.24 -5.28 -7.61
N SER A 46 -9.06 -5.22 -8.23
CA SER A 46 -8.43 -6.37 -8.87
C SER A 46 -7.01 -6.63 -8.36
N LEU A 47 -6.64 -7.91 -8.24
CA LEU A 47 -5.27 -8.32 -7.95
C LEU A 47 -4.51 -8.48 -9.27
N ASN A 48 -3.37 -7.81 -9.39
CA ASN A 48 -2.46 -7.96 -10.52
C ASN A 48 -1.13 -8.57 -10.05
N ILE A 49 -0.73 -9.69 -10.68
CA ILE A 49 0.51 -10.40 -10.39
C ILE A 49 1.34 -10.48 -11.67
N THR A 50 2.46 -9.76 -11.72
CA THR A 50 3.28 -9.67 -12.93
C THR A 50 4.74 -10.01 -12.67
N ASP A 51 5.37 -10.75 -13.60
CA ASP A 51 6.82 -10.97 -13.67
C ASP A 51 7.32 -10.59 -15.07
N GLY A 52 7.42 -9.30 -15.32
CA GLY A 52 7.75 -8.75 -16.64
C GLY A 52 6.78 -9.28 -17.71
N ASN A 53 7.34 -9.80 -18.81
CA ASN A 53 6.54 -10.39 -19.89
C ASN A 53 6.28 -11.89 -19.72
N LYS A 54 6.75 -12.52 -18.61
CA LYS A 54 6.69 -13.97 -18.39
C LYS A 54 5.44 -14.43 -17.68
N LEU A 55 4.89 -13.56 -16.84
CA LEU A 55 3.67 -13.81 -16.09
C LEU A 55 2.86 -12.51 -16.06
N ASN A 56 1.60 -12.61 -16.41
CA ASN A 56 0.61 -11.53 -16.22
C ASN A 56 -0.71 -12.19 -15.82
N LEU A 57 -1.09 -12.02 -14.56
CA LEU A 57 -2.32 -12.55 -13.99
C LEU A 57 -3.14 -11.39 -13.45
N GLU A 58 -4.34 -11.22 -13.96
CA GLU A 58 -5.31 -10.23 -13.52
C GLU A 58 -6.53 -10.95 -12.98
N SER A 59 -6.84 -10.70 -11.72
CA SER A 59 -8.01 -11.26 -11.05
C SER A 59 -9.17 -10.27 -11.12
N THR A 60 -10.39 -10.79 -11.23
CA THR A 60 -11.62 -9.98 -11.09
C THR A 60 -11.91 -9.59 -9.64
N GLY A 61 -11.21 -10.19 -8.69
CA GLY A 61 -11.32 -9.89 -7.27
C GLY A 61 -9.95 -9.67 -6.61
N ASN A 62 -9.95 -9.39 -5.33
CA ASN A 62 -8.73 -9.11 -4.60
C ASN A 62 -8.67 -9.88 -3.27
N ILE A 63 -7.49 -9.90 -2.68
CA ILE A 63 -7.29 -10.36 -1.31
C ILE A 63 -7.85 -9.29 -0.38
N THR A 64 -8.70 -9.69 0.57
CA THR A 64 -9.32 -8.76 1.52
C THR A 64 -8.92 -9.11 2.95
N PHE A 65 -8.84 -8.08 3.77
CA PHE A 65 -8.56 -8.18 5.20
C PHE A 65 -9.64 -7.44 5.98
N ALA A 66 -10.12 -8.02 7.07
CA ALA A 66 -10.93 -7.25 8.01
C ALA A 66 -10.05 -6.16 8.65
N ARG A 67 -10.66 -5.04 9.04
CA ARG A 67 -9.93 -3.91 9.63
C ARG A 67 -9.19 -4.37 10.89
N SER A 68 -7.93 -3.97 11.01
CA SER A 68 -7.04 -4.35 12.13
C SER A 68 -6.77 -5.86 12.24
N GLU A 69 -7.04 -6.65 11.21
CA GLU A 69 -6.76 -8.07 11.17
C GLU A 69 -5.72 -8.43 10.10
N ALA A 70 -4.97 -9.52 10.39
CA ALA A 70 -3.98 -10.07 9.48
C ALA A 70 -4.49 -11.29 8.69
N ALA A 71 -5.66 -11.84 9.08
CA ALA A 71 -6.26 -12.97 8.39
C ALA A 71 -6.75 -12.57 7.00
N ALA A 72 -6.21 -13.24 5.97
CA ALA A 72 -6.55 -12.95 4.59
C ALA A 72 -7.75 -13.76 4.12
N ASN A 73 -8.69 -13.10 3.47
CA ASN A 73 -9.66 -13.76 2.61
C ASN A 73 -9.18 -13.64 1.15
N TYR A 74 -8.75 -14.74 0.57
CA TYR A 74 -8.19 -14.81 -0.79
C TYR A 74 -9.09 -15.58 -1.76
N ASN A 75 -10.34 -15.89 -1.38
CA ASN A 75 -11.23 -16.71 -2.21
C ASN A 75 -11.42 -16.13 -3.62
N ALA A 76 -11.57 -14.81 -3.73
CA ALA A 76 -11.77 -14.14 -5.01
C ALA A 76 -10.52 -14.13 -5.91
N ALA A 77 -9.32 -14.24 -5.33
CA ALA A 77 -8.04 -14.24 -6.05
C ALA A 77 -7.37 -15.64 -6.08
N LYS A 78 -8.08 -16.67 -5.64
CA LYS A 78 -7.53 -18.03 -5.52
C LYS A 78 -7.03 -18.60 -6.85
N PRO A 79 -7.73 -18.48 -7.99
CA PRO A 79 -7.26 -19.01 -9.27
C PRO A 79 -5.90 -18.42 -9.69
N GLU A 80 -5.70 -17.12 -9.46
CA GLU A 80 -4.46 -16.43 -9.80
C GLU A 80 -3.33 -16.82 -8.85
N LEU A 81 -3.62 -16.97 -7.56
CA LEU A 81 -2.65 -17.50 -6.60
C LEU A 81 -2.23 -18.93 -6.94
N ASP A 82 -3.17 -19.80 -7.32
CA ASP A 82 -2.86 -21.17 -7.75
C ASP A 82 -2.04 -21.17 -9.06
N SER A 83 -2.29 -20.21 -9.96
CA SER A 83 -1.50 -20.02 -11.19
C SER A 83 -0.09 -19.54 -10.89
N MET A 84 0.05 -18.58 -9.93
CA MET A 84 1.35 -18.13 -9.43
C MET A 84 2.14 -19.27 -8.78
N VAL A 85 1.49 -20.13 -8.00
CA VAL A 85 2.12 -21.32 -7.41
C VAL A 85 2.66 -22.24 -8.49
N ARG A 86 1.89 -22.54 -9.54
CA ARG A 86 2.36 -23.36 -10.68
C ARG A 86 3.55 -22.73 -11.38
N TYR A 87 3.50 -21.42 -11.60
CA TYR A 87 4.60 -20.66 -12.21
C TYR A 87 5.87 -20.74 -11.38
N LEU A 88 5.81 -20.55 -10.06
CA LEU A 88 6.98 -20.62 -9.18
C LEU A 88 7.55 -22.04 -9.07
N LYS A 89 6.73 -23.09 -9.09
CA LYS A 89 7.19 -24.48 -9.14
C LYS A 89 7.96 -24.79 -10.44
N ALA A 90 7.55 -24.19 -11.56
CA ALA A 90 8.23 -24.30 -12.84
C ALA A 90 9.49 -23.41 -12.94
N ASN A 91 9.66 -22.43 -12.05
CA ASN A 91 10.76 -21.47 -12.06
C ASN A 91 11.46 -21.38 -10.69
N PRO A 92 12.19 -22.43 -10.24
CA PRO A 92 12.73 -22.53 -8.89
C PRO A 92 13.81 -21.49 -8.56
N ALA A 93 14.38 -20.80 -9.57
CA ALA A 93 15.34 -19.72 -9.39
C ALA A 93 14.70 -18.36 -9.09
N LYS A 94 13.36 -18.28 -9.04
CA LYS A 94 12.64 -17.04 -8.74
C LYS A 94 12.46 -16.83 -7.24
N TYR A 95 12.63 -15.59 -6.84
CA TYR A 95 12.33 -15.09 -5.50
C TYR A 95 11.14 -14.15 -5.55
N VAL A 96 10.35 -14.11 -4.49
CA VAL A 96 9.18 -13.27 -4.39
C VAL A 96 9.23 -12.46 -3.10
N MET A 97 9.16 -11.14 -3.23
CA MET A 97 8.87 -10.26 -2.11
C MET A 97 7.37 -10.05 -2.04
N ILE A 98 6.80 -10.32 -0.88
CA ILE A 98 5.39 -10.09 -0.57
C ILE A 98 5.33 -8.82 0.29
N LYS A 99 4.74 -7.76 -0.25
CA LYS A 99 4.51 -6.52 0.49
C LYS A 99 3.08 -6.47 1.00
N GLY A 100 2.94 -6.29 2.31
CA GLY A 100 1.64 -6.11 2.94
C GLY A 100 1.40 -4.65 3.28
N ALA A 101 0.28 -4.09 2.82
CA ALA A 101 -0.12 -2.75 3.17
C ALA A 101 -0.95 -2.72 4.46
N TYR A 102 -0.85 -1.61 5.18
CA TYR A 102 -1.68 -1.31 6.35
C TYR A 102 -1.96 0.19 6.44
N LEU A 103 -3.03 0.55 7.13
CA LEU A 103 -3.42 1.93 7.36
C LEU A 103 -2.85 2.41 8.71
N PRO A 104 -2.44 3.69 8.83
CA PRO A 104 -1.87 4.22 10.06
C PRO A 104 -2.81 4.17 11.28
N ASP A 105 -4.11 4.16 11.02
CA ASP A 105 -5.18 4.15 12.02
C ASP A 105 -5.66 2.73 12.40
N GLU A 106 -5.07 1.68 11.79
CA GLU A 106 -5.34 0.29 12.16
C GLU A 106 -4.57 -0.11 13.42
N LYS A 107 -5.24 -0.86 14.30
CA LYS A 107 -4.62 -1.43 15.50
C LYS A 107 -3.90 -2.73 15.14
N ASN A 108 -2.68 -2.88 15.64
CA ASN A 108 -1.92 -4.11 15.48
C ASN A 108 -2.01 -4.96 16.75
N TYR A 109 -2.71 -6.08 16.66
CA TYR A 109 -2.82 -7.07 17.76
C TYR A 109 -1.91 -8.27 17.52
N THR A 110 -1.01 -8.23 16.53
CA THR A 110 -0.10 -9.32 16.19
C THR A 110 1.26 -9.16 16.87
N THR A 111 2.08 -10.20 16.81
CA THR A 111 3.47 -10.16 17.30
C THR A 111 4.44 -9.47 16.31
N PHE A 112 3.98 -9.11 15.13
CA PHE A 112 4.78 -8.39 14.14
C PHE A 112 4.86 -6.90 14.48
N SER A 113 5.93 -6.23 14.04
CA SER A 113 6.13 -4.80 14.29
C SER A 113 5.03 -3.92 13.68
N ASN A 114 4.36 -4.38 12.64
CA ASN A 114 3.21 -3.73 12.05
C ASN A 114 2.28 -4.74 11.36
N LEU A 115 1.05 -4.30 11.10
CA LEU A 115 0.00 -5.15 10.53
C LEU A 115 0.29 -5.57 9.07
N GLY A 116 1.04 -4.74 8.33
CA GLY A 116 1.44 -5.07 6.95
C GLY A 116 2.34 -6.30 6.89
N LEU A 117 3.32 -6.42 7.79
CA LEU A 117 4.15 -7.63 7.90
C LEU A 117 3.34 -8.86 8.31
N ALA A 118 2.38 -8.70 9.22
CA ALA A 118 1.50 -9.79 9.62
C ALA A 118 0.65 -10.30 8.46
N ARG A 119 0.10 -9.40 7.63
CA ARG A 119 -0.65 -9.71 6.41
C ARG A 119 0.22 -10.41 5.37
N ALA A 120 1.40 -9.87 5.09
CA ALA A 120 2.37 -10.50 4.18
C ALA A 120 2.78 -11.90 4.66
N SER A 121 3.00 -12.08 5.97
CA SER A 121 3.31 -13.38 6.56
C SER A 121 2.17 -14.39 6.44
N ASN A 122 0.91 -13.93 6.54
CA ASN A 122 -0.27 -14.78 6.34
C ASN A 122 -0.34 -15.34 4.92
N ILE A 123 -0.12 -14.48 3.91
CA ILE A 123 -0.05 -14.90 2.50
C ILE A 123 1.14 -15.83 2.25
N LYS A 124 2.33 -15.51 2.79
CA LYS A 124 3.51 -16.37 2.71
C LYS A 124 3.20 -17.77 3.24
N LYS A 125 2.56 -17.89 4.40
CA LYS A 125 2.16 -19.18 5.00
C LYS A 125 1.23 -19.96 4.06
N TYR A 126 0.25 -19.29 3.45
CA TYR A 126 -0.63 -19.92 2.46
C TYR A 126 0.18 -20.53 1.31
N LEU A 127 1.12 -19.76 0.72
CA LEU A 127 1.93 -20.22 -0.40
C LEU A 127 2.85 -21.40 -0.02
N ILE A 128 3.40 -21.42 1.20
CA ILE A 128 4.19 -22.53 1.73
C ILE A 128 3.34 -23.78 1.86
N ILE A 129 2.10 -23.66 2.36
CA ILE A 129 1.16 -24.79 2.45
C ILE A 129 0.86 -25.38 1.05
N GLN A 130 0.89 -24.55 -0.01
CA GLN A 130 0.75 -24.99 -1.39
C GLN A 130 2.03 -25.71 -1.94
N GLY A 131 3.05 -25.90 -1.10
CA GLY A 131 4.28 -26.65 -1.42
C GLY A 131 5.41 -25.81 -2.02
N LEU A 132 5.41 -24.50 -1.81
CA LEU A 132 6.55 -23.65 -2.15
C LEU A 132 7.53 -23.55 -0.98
N PRO A 133 8.86 -23.52 -1.23
CA PRO A 133 9.85 -23.43 -0.17
C PRO A 133 9.86 -22.04 0.48
N ASP A 134 10.02 -22.00 1.80
CA ASP A 134 10.09 -20.74 2.56
C ASP A 134 11.21 -19.80 2.08
N SER A 135 12.32 -20.40 1.63
CA SER A 135 13.54 -19.68 1.26
C SER A 135 13.39 -18.71 0.06
N ILE A 136 12.37 -18.91 -0.79
CA ILE A 136 12.14 -18.01 -1.94
C ILE A 136 11.38 -16.76 -1.57
N PHE A 137 10.82 -16.68 -0.37
CA PHE A 137 9.97 -15.56 0.05
C PHE A 137 10.71 -14.59 0.96
N THR A 138 10.50 -13.30 0.69
CA THR A 138 10.82 -12.20 1.59
C THR A 138 9.53 -11.43 1.85
N ILE A 139 9.32 -10.96 3.09
CA ILE A 139 8.17 -10.14 3.44
C ILE A 139 8.59 -8.70 3.70
N SER A 140 7.73 -7.77 3.35
CA SER A 140 7.90 -6.34 3.61
C SER A 140 6.55 -5.72 3.94
N SER A 141 6.56 -4.51 4.47
CA SER A 141 5.36 -3.74 4.77
C SER A 141 5.36 -2.39 4.07
N GLN A 142 4.18 -1.85 3.84
CA GLN A 142 3.97 -0.53 3.26
C GLN A 142 2.81 0.17 3.94
N VAL A 143 3.02 1.42 4.34
CA VAL A 143 1.92 2.26 4.82
C VAL A 143 1.09 2.71 3.63
N ARG A 144 -0.23 2.56 3.72
CA ARG A 144 -1.18 3.09 2.74
C ARG A 144 -1.92 4.26 3.38
N LEU A 145 -2.06 5.35 2.65
CA LEU A 145 -2.89 6.46 3.10
C LEU A 145 -4.35 6.17 2.75
N ASN A 146 -5.23 6.32 3.74
CA ASN A 146 -6.67 6.07 3.55
C ASN A 146 -7.30 7.20 2.72
N ASN A 147 -7.90 6.86 1.59
CA ASN A 147 -8.68 7.79 0.77
C ASN A 147 -10.15 7.92 1.22
N GLY A 148 -10.47 7.55 2.45
CA GLY A 148 -11.73 7.92 3.11
C GLY A 148 -12.91 6.94 2.95
N ASN A 149 -12.82 5.91 2.10
CA ASN A 149 -14.01 5.10 1.76
C ASN A 149 -14.03 3.66 2.32
N GLN A 150 -13.00 3.23 3.06
CA GLN A 150 -12.94 1.85 3.57
C GLN A 150 -13.12 1.83 5.09
N LYS A 151 -14.37 1.70 5.56
CA LYS A 151 -14.66 1.68 7.01
C LYS A 151 -14.45 0.30 7.64
N ASP A 152 -14.76 -0.79 6.95
CA ASP A 152 -14.90 -2.12 7.56
C ASP A 152 -13.93 -3.20 7.03
N ALA A 153 -13.37 -3.04 5.84
CA ALA A 153 -12.42 -3.98 5.25
C ALA A 153 -11.37 -3.26 4.41
N VAL A 154 -10.16 -3.81 4.37
CA VAL A 154 -9.09 -3.38 3.47
C VAL A 154 -9.09 -4.30 2.26
N VAL A 155 -9.51 -3.77 1.12
CA VAL A 155 -9.48 -4.49 -0.15
C VAL A 155 -8.10 -4.31 -0.79
N GLY A 156 -7.46 -5.40 -1.24
CA GLY A 156 -6.10 -5.38 -1.74
C GLY A 156 -5.07 -5.19 -0.64
N GLY A 157 -3.96 -4.55 -0.97
CA GLY A 157 -2.90 -4.31 0.01
C GLY A 157 -1.87 -5.42 0.07
N ILE A 158 -1.92 -6.38 -0.84
CA ILE A 158 -0.82 -7.31 -1.10
C ILE A 158 -0.27 -7.05 -2.49
N GLU A 159 1.04 -6.86 -2.55
CA GLU A 159 1.80 -6.71 -3.79
C GLU A 159 2.85 -7.84 -3.85
N PHE A 160 2.99 -8.46 -5.03
CA PHE A 160 4.01 -9.46 -5.30
C PHE A 160 5.07 -8.88 -6.21
N GLN A 161 6.32 -8.91 -5.77
CA GLN A 161 7.46 -8.47 -6.56
C GLN A 161 8.40 -9.64 -6.84
N PHE A 162 8.54 -10.00 -8.10
CA PHE A 162 9.40 -11.09 -8.55
C PHE A 162 10.83 -10.63 -8.81
N SER A 163 11.79 -11.49 -8.50
CA SER A 163 13.20 -11.24 -8.74
C SER A 163 13.94 -12.54 -9.05
N SER A 164 15.01 -12.46 -9.82
CA SER A 164 15.99 -13.56 -9.97
C SER A 164 17.05 -13.57 -8.86
N ARG A 165 17.01 -12.61 -7.95
CA ARG A 165 17.90 -12.49 -6.79
C ARG A 165 17.06 -12.23 -5.54
N ARG A 166 17.46 -12.81 -4.41
CA ARG A 166 16.78 -12.56 -3.14
C ARG A 166 16.83 -11.06 -2.78
N LEU A 167 15.67 -10.48 -2.58
CA LEU A 167 15.54 -9.08 -2.17
C LEU A 167 15.68 -8.96 -0.65
N PRO A 168 16.35 -7.91 -0.12
CA PRO A 168 16.39 -7.68 1.31
C PRO A 168 15.00 -7.36 1.86
N SER A 169 14.73 -7.80 3.09
CA SER A 169 13.51 -7.39 3.80
C SER A 169 13.61 -5.92 4.15
N LEU A 170 12.75 -5.09 3.59
CA LEU A 170 12.63 -3.69 3.95
C LEU A 170 11.54 -3.58 5.03
N VAL A 171 11.97 -3.43 6.28
CA VAL A 171 11.11 -3.05 7.40
C VAL A 171 11.17 -1.52 7.47
N GLN A 172 10.11 -0.86 7.04
CA GLN A 172 9.89 0.56 7.26
C GLN A 172 8.86 0.77 8.35
#